data_456475d7214bc0d68069543102bc8d7d
#
_entry.id   456475d7214bc0d68069543102bc8d7d
#
_cell.length_a   1.000
_cell.length_b   1.000
_cell.length_c   1.000
_cell.angle_alpha   90.00
_cell.angle_beta   90.00
_cell.angle_gamma   90.00
#
_symmetry.space_group_name_H-M   'P 1'
#
loop_
_entity.id
_entity.type
_entity.pdbx_description
1 polymer ?
#
loop_
_entity_poly.entity_id
_entity_poly.type
_entity_poly.pdbx_seq_one_letter_code
_entity_poly.pdbx_strand_id
1 'polypeptide(L)'
;MRVFFDTSALAKLFVPETGTDEMNALLAQAEMEVWVSALAPLEFHSLAWRRHREGKLDAARVTALLDTLDEQLHEWQVIGLTPSVLQSARELLAEHAGQHGLRTLDALQLASFGALLEDGPATFGCADTRLCAVAALRGHATFNPVAAR
;
A
#
# COMPACT_ATOMS: atom_id res chain seq x y z
N MET A 1 4.22 13.33 10.30
CA MET A 1 3.00 13.00 9.53
C MET A 1 2.93 11.48 9.35
N ARG A 2 1.75 10.86 9.58
CA ARG A 2 1.56 9.42 9.42
C ARG A 2 1.02 9.12 8.03
N VAL A 3 1.65 8.19 7.32
CA VAL A 3 1.22 7.73 6.00
C VAL A 3 1.19 6.21 5.98
N PHE A 4 0.11 5.64 5.44
CA PHE A 4 -0.01 4.22 5.17
C PHE A 4 0.13 4.00 3.67
N PHE A 5 1.02 3.10 3.26
CA PHE A 5 1.15 2.70 1.86
C PHE A 5 0.53 1.35 1.59
N ASP A 6 -0.36 1.30 0.61
CA ASP A 6 -0.72 0.03 -0.01
C ASP A 6 0.45 -0.48 -0.88
N THR A 7 0.38 -1.72 -1.31
CA THR A 7 1.47 -2.33 -2.09
C THR A 7 1.68 -1.65 -3.44
N SER A 8 0.66 -1.05 -4.04
CA SER A 8 0.79 -0.38 -5.34
C SER A 8 1.60 0.93 -5.25
N ALA A 9 1.46 1.67 -4.16
CA ALA A 9 2.28 2.84 -3.86
C ALA A 9 3.68 2.41 -3.40
N LEU A 10 3.76 1.44 -2.47
CA LEU A 10 5.01 0.89 -1.95
C LEU A 10 5.96 0.44 -3.06
N ALA A 11 5.47 -0.27 -4.07
CA ALA A 11 6.28 -0.78 -5.17
C ALA A 11 7.07 0.30 -5.90
N LYS A 12 6.56 1.54 -5.94
CA LYS A 12 7.21 2.67 -6.61
C LYS A 12 8.45 3.19 -5.90
N LEU A 13 8.64 2.84 -4.64
CA LEU A 13 9.88 3.14 -3.90
C LEU A 13 11.03 2.19 -4.29
N PHE A 14 10.71 0.99 -4.74
CA PHE A 14 11.70 -0.05 -5.02
C PHE A 14 11.95 -0.26 -6.52
N VAL A 15 10.95 0.00 -7.35
CA VAL A 15 11.03 -0.17 -8.80
C VAL A 15 10.73 1.16 -9.46
N PRO A 16 11.75 1.80 -10.10
CA PRO A 16 11.57 3.09 -10.77
C PRO A 16 10.48 3.02 -11.86
N GLU A 17 9.43 3.82 -11.67
CA GLU A 17 8.31 3.94 -12.60
C GLU A 17 7.56 5.27 -12.37
N THR A 18 6.50 5.53 -13.13
CA THR A 18 5.64 6.71 -12.91
C THR A 18 5.17 6.77 -11.46
N GLY A 19 5.40 7.91 -10.79
CA GLY A 19 5.05 8.14 -9.39
C GLY A 19 6.20 7.90 -8.40
N THR A 20 7.37 7.40 -8.83
CA THR A 20 8.55 7.24 -7.97
C THR A 20 9.03 8.57 -7.38
N ASP A 21 9.10 9.62 -8.19
CA ASP A 21 9.57 10.94 -7.74
C ASP A 21 8.60 11.54 -6.71
N GLU A 22 7.30 11.39 -6.90
CA GLU A 22 6.27 11.82 -5.96
C GLU A 22 6.36 11.07 -4.63
N MET A 23 6.62 9.76 -4.66
CA MET A 23 6.83 8.95 -3.46
C MET A 23 8.08 9.40 -2.70
N ASN A 24 9.20 9.59 -3.41
CA ASN A 24 10.44 10.07 -2.80
C ASN A 24 10.28 11.47 -2.20
N ALA A 25 9.58 12.37 -2.88
CA ALA A 25 9.29 13.71 -2.39
C ALA A 25 8.41 13.68 -1.12
N LEU A 26 7.46 12.75 -1.05
CA LEU A 26 6.65 12.57 0.15
C LEU A 26 7.52 12.07 1.33
N LEU A 27 8.34 11.05 1.11
CA LEU A 27 9.22 10.49 2.17
C LEU A 27 10.31 11.46 2.64
N ALA A 28 10.71 12.40 1.80
CA ALA A 28 11.70 13.42 2.16
C ALA A 28 11.15 14.50 3.14
N GLN A 29 9.85 14.51 3.41
CA GLN A 29 9.27 15.45 4.37
C GLN A 29 9.70 15.09 5.79
N ALA A 30 9.92 16.14 6.62
CA ALA A 30 10.32 15.95 8.01
C ALA A 30 9.24 15.19 8.81
N GLU A 31 9.68 14.36 9.74
CA GLU A 31 8.81 13.62 10.67
C GLU A 31 7.78 12.71 9.99
N MET A 32 8.18 12.08 8.87
CA MET A 32 7.34 11.10 8.19
C MET A 32 7.38 9.75 8.93
N GLU A 33 6.22 9.26 9.33
CA GLU A 33 6.04 7.94 9.93
C GLU A 33 5.30 7.04 8.95
N VAL A 34 5.99 5.99 8.48
CA VAL A 34 5.49 5.08 7.44
C VAL A 34 4.86 3.84 8.07
N TRP A 35 3.68 3.50 7.59
CA TRP A 35 2.90 2.34 7.99
C TRP A 35 2.52 1.49 6.78
N VAL A 36 2.53 0.18 6.96
CA VAL A 36 2.10 -0.79 5.94
C VAL A 36 1.28 -1.91 6.58
N SER A 37 0.49 -2.62 5.78
CA SER A 37 -0.14 -3.87 6.23
C SER A 37 0.87 -5.02 6.23
N ALA A 38 0.71 -5.99 7.12
CA ALA A 38 1.40 -7.28 7.05
C ALA A 38 1.16 -8.02 5.72
N LEU A 39 0.14 -7.63 4.96
CA LEU A 39 -0.12 -8.12 3.60
C LEU A 39 0.91 -7.59 2.58
N ALA A 40 1.43 -6.37 2.77
CA ALA A 40 2.27 -5.71 1.78
C ALA A 40 3.54 -6.51 1.40
N PRO A 41 4.30 -7.11 2.33
CA PRO A 41 5.43 -7.95 1.97
C PRO A 41 5.05 -9.13 1.08
N LEU A 42 3.93 -9.81 1.37
CA LEU A 42 3.44 -10.94 0.57
C LEU A 42 3.06 -10.51 -0.85
N GLU A 43 2.35 -9.40 -0.97
CA GLU A 43 1.98 -8.85 -2.27
C GLU A 43 3.20 -8.38 -3.06
N PHE A 44 4.19 -7.77 -2.39
CA PHE A 44 5.41 -7.32 -3.03
C PHE A 44 6.26 -8.50 -3.54
N HIS A 45 6.37 -9.59 -2.78
CA HIS A 45 7.00 -10.84 -3.25
C HIS A 45 6.32 -11.36 -4.51
N SER A 46 5.01 -11.43 -4.50
CA SER A 46 4.22 -11.86 -5.67
C SER A 46 4.44 -10.95 -6.88
N LEU A 47 4.46 -9.63 -6.68
CA LEU A 47 4.71 -8.63 -7.72
C LEU A 47 6.12 -8.78 -8.31
N ALA A 48 7.15 -8.90 -7.49
CA ALA A 48 8.55 -9.01 -7.93
C ALA A 48 8.78 -10.26 -8.78
N TRP A 49 8.29 -11.42 -8.34
CA TRP A 49 8.40 -12.67 -9.09
C TRP A 49 7.53 -12.68 -10.36
N ARG A 50 6.39 -12.00 -10.35
CA ARG A 50 5.60 -11.79 -11.58
C ARG A 50 6.40 -10.99 -12.60
N ARG A 51 7.05 -9.89 -12.21
CA ARG A 51 7.91 -9.10 -13.11
C ARG A 51 9.08 -9.91 -13.65
N HIS A 52 9.62 -10.84 -12.87
CA HIS A 52 10.61 -11.78 -13.34
C HIS A 52 10.05 -12.69 -14.45
N ARG A 53 8.89 -13.30 -14.23
CA ARG A 53 8.25 -14.16 -15.28
C ARG A 53 7.91 -13.37 -16.54
N GLU A 54 7.63 -12.10 -16.43
CA GLU A 54 7.39 -11.19 -17.57
C GLU A 54 8.67 -10.71 -18.26
N GLY A 55 9.84 -11.14 -17.80
CA GLY A 55 11.13 -10.75 -18.36
C GLY A 55 11.58 -9.32 -18.03
N LYS A 56 10.92 -8.66 -17.06
CA LYS A 56 11.22 -7.27 -16.65
C LYS A 56 12.32 -7.18 -15.61
N LEU A 57 12.52 -8.21 -14.81
CA LEU A 57 13.55 -8.32 -13.79
C LEU A 57 14.23 -9.68 -13.88
N ASP A 58 15.55 -9.73 -13.72
CA ASP A 58 16.24 -10.99 -13.50
C ASP A 58 16.11 -11.47 -12.04
N ALA A 59 16.44 -12.74 -11.78
CA ALA A 59 16.28 -13.33 -10.45
C ALA A 59 17.19 -12.65 -9.39
N ALA A 60 18.39 -12.23 -9.76
CA ALA A 60 19.31 -11.53 -8.86
C ALA A 60 18.73 -10.16 -8.44
N ARG A 61 18.10 -9.45 -9.37
CA ARG A 61 17.43 -8.17 -9.08
C ARG A 61 16.21 -8.38 -8.18
N VAL A 62 15.43 -9.42 -8.39
CA VAL A 62 14.31 -9.77 -7.49
C VAL A 62 14.82 -9.99 -6.08
N THR A 63 15.85 -10.82 -5.89
CA THR A 63 16.43 -11.07 -4.56
C THR A 63 16.90 -9.77 -3.90
N ALA A 64 17.63 -8.92 -4.62
CA ALA A 64 18.09 -7.64 -4.10
C ALA A 64 16.94 -6.70 -3.69
N LEU A 65 15.85 -6.67 -4.45
CA LEU A 65 14.66 -5.88 -4.11
C LEU A 65 13.96 -6.38 -2.86
N LEU A 66 13.85 -7.71 -2.69
CA LEU A 66 13.23 -8.31 -1.51
C LEU A 66 14.09 -8.08 -0.25
N ASP A 67 15.41 -8.20 -0.36
CA ASP A 67 16.34 -7.88 0.74
C ASP A 67 16.20 -6.41 1.17
N THR A 68 16.11 -5.49 0.20
CA THR A 68 15.90 -4.05 0.48
C THR A 68 14.55 -3.80 1.14
N LEU A 69 13.48 -4.50 0.72
CA LEU A 69 12.18 -4.40 1.38
C LEU A 69 12.27 -4.85 2.84
N ASP A 70 12.92 -5.99 3.11
CA ASP A 70 13.06 -6.53 4.45
C ASP A 70 13.83 -5.55 5.36
N GLU A 71 14.87 -4.89 4.86
CA GLU A 71 15.58 -3.83 5.59
C GLU A 71 14.65 -2.66 5.91
N GLN A 72 13.85 -2.19 4.95
CA GLN A 72 12.92 -1.08 5.18
C GLN A 72 11.81 -1.43 6.17
N LEU A 73 11.33 -2.67 6.19
CA LEU A 73 10.31 -3.12 7.15
C LEU A 73 10.76 -3.08 8.61
N HIS A 74 12.08 -3.06 8.89
CA HIS A 74 12.59 -2.83 10.23
C HIS A 74 12.44 -1.38 10.70
N GLU A 75 12.37 -0.44 9.76
CA GLU A 75 12.21 1.00 10.04
C GLU A 75 10.74 1.44 10.03
N TRP A 76 9.86 0.69 9.39
CA TRP A 76 8.45 1.01 9.23
C TRP A 76 7.57 0.30 10.25
N GLN A 77 6.39 0.84 10.47
CA GLN A 77 5.39 0.21 11.33
C GLN A 77 4.50 -0.74 10.51
N VAL A 78 4.17 -1.89 11.08
CA VAL A 78 3.38 -2.92 10.38
C VAL A 78 2.08 -3.18 11.12
N ILE A 79 0.95 -3.00 10.44
CA ILE A 79 -0.39 -3.38 10.93
C ILE A 79 -0.62 -4.87 10.66
N GLY A 80 -0.85 -5.63 11.71
CA GLY A 80 -1.15 -7.06 11.61
C GLY A 80 -2.54 -7.35 11.01
N LEU A 81 -2.68 -8.49 10.35
CA LEU A 81 -3.97 -9.00 9.86
C LEU A 81 -4.73 -9.69 11.01
N THR A 82 -5.23 -8.89 11.94
CA THR A 82 -5.98 -9.36 13.11
C THR A 82 -7.40 -9.81 12.73
N PRO A 83 -8.10 -10.57 13.59
CA PRO A 83 -9.53 -10.87 13.39
C PRO A 83 -10.38 -9.61 13.17
N SER A 84 -10.08 -8.50 13.84
CA SER A 84 -10.76 -7.22 13.67
C SER A 84 -10.54 -6.65 12.27
N VAL A 85 -9.30 -6.64 11.78
CA VAL A 85 -8.98 -6.21 10.40
C VAL A 85 -9.70 -7.08 9.37
N LEU A 86 -9.73 -8.40 9.57
CA LEU A 86 -10.44 -9.32 8.67
C LEU A 86 -11.96 -9.06 8.67
N GLN A 87 -12.54 -8.78 9.83
CA GLN A 87 -13.97 -8.43 9.93
C GLN A 87 -14.26 -7.10 9.22
N SER A 88 -13.46 -6.07 9.45
CA SER A 88 -13.59 -4.78 8.75
C SER A 88 -13.45 -4.92 7.23
N ALA A 89 -12.54 -5.78 6.75
CA ALA A 89 -12.41 -6.06 5.32
C ALA A 89 -13.68 -6.72 4.73
N ARG A 90 -14.34 -7.63 5.48
CA ARG A 90 -15.62 -8.21 5.06
C ARG A 90 -16.73 -7.15 4.94
N GLU A 91 -16.79 -6.22 5.89
CA GLU A 91 -17.75 -5.10 5.88
C GLU A 91 -17.51 -4.18 4.68
N LEU A 92 -16.25 -3.85 4.40
CA LEU A 92 -15.85 -3.07 3.23
C LEU A 92 -16.25 -3.75 1.91
N LEU A 93 -16.08 -5.07 1.82
CA LEU A 93 -16.54 -5.83 0.64
C LEU A 93 -18.05 -5.81 0.51
N ALA A 94 -18.79 -5.99 1.60
CA ALA A 94 -20.25 -5.92 1.58
C ALA A 94 -20.76 -4.56 1.10
N GLU A 95 -20.09 -3.48 1.48
CA GLU A 95 -20.48 -2.11 1.14
C GLU A 95 -20.04 -1.70 -0.28
N HIS A 96 -18.84 -2.09 -0.72
CA HIS A 96 -18.19 -1.52 -1.90
C HIS A 96 -17.92 -2.49 -3.06
N ALA A 97 -17.93 -3.80 -2.84
CA ALA A 97 -17.56 -4.75 -3.90
C ALA A 97 -18.55 -4.73 -5.06
N GLY A 98 -19.85 -4.67 -4.76
CA GLY A 98 -20.91 -4.69 -5.79
C GLY A 98 -20.93 -3.46 -6.67
N GLN A 99 -20.75 -2.27 -6.09
CA GLN A 99 -20.84 -0.99 -6.82
C GLN A 99 -19.49 -0.48 -7.33
N HIS A 100 -18.42 -0.69 -6.57
CA HIS A 100 -17.09 -0.11 -6.86
C HIS A 100 -16.03 -1.16 -7.24
N GLY A 101 -16.38 -2.43 -7.27
CA GLY A 101 -15.48 -3.50 -7.66
C GLY A 101 -14.30 -3.69 -6.70
N LEU A 102 -14.46 -3.37 -5.41
CA LEU A 102 -13.45 -3.58 -4.38
C LEU A 102 -13.13 -5.08 -4.28
N ARG A 103 -11.86 -5.43 -4.33
CA ARG A 103 -11.39 -6.82 -4.28
C ARG A 103 -10.89 -7.16 -2.87
N THR A 104 -10.68 -8.45 -2.62
CA THR A 104 -10.28 -8.95 -1.29
C THR A 104 -9.01 -8.30 -0.76
N LEU A 105 -7.94 -8.23 -1.57
CA LEU A 105 -6.67 -7.64 -1.14
C LEU A 105 -6.80 -6.13 -0.91
N ASP A 106 -7.57 -5.43 -1.75
CA ASP A 106 -7.87 -4.01 -1.61
C ASP A 106 -8.62 -3.74 -0.29
N ALA A 107 -9.60 -4.60 0.03
CA ALA A 107 -10.35 -4.50 1.29
C ALA A 107 -9.46 -4.72 2.51
N LEU A 108 -8.52 -5.66 2.45
CA LEU A 108 -7.54 -5.90 3.53
C LEU A 108 -6.59 -4.71 3.72
N GLN A 109 -6.11 -4.10 2.64
CA GLN A 109 -5.29 -2.90 2.71
C GLN A 109 -6.06 -1.74 3.36
N LEU A 110 -7.29 -1.49 2.91
CA LEU A 110 -8.11 -0.41 3.43
C LEU A 110 -8.56 -0.66 4.88
N ALA A 111 -8.84 -1.91 5.26
CA ALA A 111 -9.15 -2.28 6.65
C ALA A 111 -7.94 -2.11 7.57
N SER A 112 -6.73 -2.46 7.10
CA SER A 112 -5.49 -2.21 7.85
C SER A 112 -5.26 -0.71 8.07
N PHE A 113 -5.51 0.11 7.04
CA PHE A 113 -5.48 1.56 7.18
C PHE A 113 -6.53 2.07 8.19
N GLY A 114 -7.74 1.51 8.17
CA GLY A 114 -8.80 1.82 9.14
C GLY A 114 -8.35 1.58 10.59
N ALA A 115 -7.66 0.48 10.85
CA ALA A 115 -7.10 0.18 12.17
C ALA A 115 -6.05 1.22 12.61
N LEU A 116 -5.23 1.73 11.67
CA LEU A 116 -4.30 2.82 11.97
C LEU A 116 -5.00 4.12 12.40
N LEU A 117 -6.16 4.40 11.84
CA LEU A 117 -6.92 5.62 12.13
C LEU A 117 -7.49 5.65 13.56
N GLU A 118 -7.62 4.49 14.23
CA GLU A 118 -8.03 4.43 15.64
C GLU A 118 -7.04 5.15 16.56
N ASP A 119 -5.76 5.22 16.18
CA ASP A 119 -4.69 5.90 16.90
C ASP A 119 -4.48 7.35 16.46
N GLY A 120 -5.28 7.88 15.55
CA GLY A 120 -5.23 9.25 15.06
C GLY A 120 -5.13 9.39 13.54
N PRO A 121 -5.03 10.63 13.03
CA PRO A 121 -5.09 10.90 11.60
C PRO A 121 -3.89 10.34 10.84
N ALA A 122 -4.14 9.84 9.64
CA ALA A 122 -3.15 9.35 8.70
C ALA A 122 -3.63 9.55 7.25
N THR A 123 -2.70 9.50 6.30
CA THR A 123 -3.00 9.57 4.87
C THR A 123 -2.84 8.19 4.23
N PHE A 124 -3.79 7.79 3.39
CA PHE A 124 -3.75 6.56 2.61
C PHE A 124 -3.04 6.78 1.27
N GLY A 125 -1.83 6.24 1.14
CA GLY A 125 -1.03 6.29 -0.09
C GLY A 125 -1.30 5.06 -0.97
N CYS A 126 -1.83 5.30 -2.17
CA CYS A 126 -2.25 4.25 -3.08
C CYS A 126 -2.09 4.70 -4.53
N ALA A 127 -1.51 3.85 -5.38
CA ALA A 127 -1.37 4.12 -6.81
C ALA A 127 -2.51 3.47 -7.65
N ASP A 128 -3.32 2.61 -7.06
CA ASP A 128 -4.54 2.09 -7.70
C ASP A 128 -5.66 3.12 -7.59
N THR A 129 -6.03 3.71 -8.74
CA THR A 129 -7.04 4.76 -8.82
C THR A 129 -8.39 4.34 -8.25
N ARG A 130 -8.80 3.08 -8.45
CA ARG A 130 -10.08 2.55 -7.95
C ARG A 130 -10.07 2.43 -6.43
N LEU A 131 -9.01 1.87 -5.86
CA LEU A 131 -8.88 1.74 -4.40
C LEU A 131 -8.78 3.13 -3.75
N CYS A 132 -8.01 4.04 -4.35
CA CYS A 132 -7.90 5.43 -3.89
C CYS A 132 -9.27 6.14 -3.90
N ALA A 133 -10.08 5.91 -4.94
CA ALA A 133 -11.44 6.46 -5.02
C ALA A 133 -12.36 5.92 -3.91
N VAL A 134 -12.30 4.63 -3.59
CA VAL A 134 -13.08 4.05 -2.48
C VAL A 134 -12.63 4.65 -1.14
N ALA A 135 -11.33 4.81 -0.91
CA ALA A 135 -10.82 5.46 0.31
C ALA A 135 -11.33 6.91 0.43
N ALA A 136 -11.31 7.67 -0.67
CA ALA A 136 -11.82 9.06 -0.72
C ALA A 136 -13.34 9.13 -0.48
N LEU A 137 -14.14 8.21 -1.03
CA LEU A 137 -15.59 8.12 -0.78
C LEU A 137 -15.90 7.92 0.71
N ARG A 138 -15.01 7.26 1.45
CA ARG A 138 -15.13 7.09 2.90
C ARG A 138 -14.65 8.30 3.71
N GLY A 139 -14.24 9.38 3.05
CA GLY A 139 -13.77 10.60 3.69
C GLY A 139 -12.31 10.53 4.16
N HIS A 140 -11.54 9.55 3.72
CA HIS A 140 -10.13 9.43 4.09
C HIS A 140 -9.25 10.39 3.29
N ALA A 141 -8.22 10.95 3.94
CA ALA A 141 -7.16 11.66 3.24
C ALA A 141 -6.37 10.67 2.38
N THR A 142 -6.20 10.96 1.10
CA THR A 142 -5.52 10.09 0.14
C THR A 142 -4.36 10.77 -0.53
N PHE A 143 -3.34 9.99 -0.89
CA PHE A 143 -2.22 10.39 -1.74
C PHE A 143 -2.07 9.38 -2.87
N ASN A 144 -2.23 9.83 -4.10
CA ASN A 144 -2.01 9.00 -5.29
C ASN A 144 -0.79 9.53 -6.07
N PRO A 145 0.35 8.81 -6.08
CA PRO A 145 1.56 9.27 -6.73
C PRO A 145 1.46 9.31 -8.26
N VAL A 146 0.44 8.70 -8.85
CA VAL A 146 0.21 8.70 -10.31
C VAL A 146 -0.99 9.55 -10.73
N ALA A 147 -1.65 10.23 -9.81
CA ALA A 147 -2.72 11.15 -10.17
C ALA A 147 -2.19 12.26 -11.08
N ALA A 148 -2.90 12.53 -12.15
CA ALA A 148 -2.59 13.67 -13.01
C ALA A 148 -2.64 14.97 -12.18
N ARG A 149 -1.59 15.78 -12.29
CA ARG A 149 -1.54 17.13 -11.73
C ARG A 149 -2.44 18.08 -12.50
#